data_1079021afab686124b0bfd0529bd6eeb
#
_entry.id   1079021afab686124b0bfd0529bd6eeb
#
_cell.length_a   1.000
_cell.length_b   1.000
_cell.length_c   1.000
_cell.angle_alpha   90.00
_cell.angle_beta   90.00
_cell.angle_gamma   90.00
#
_symmetry.space_group_name_H-M   'P 1'
#
loop_
_entity.id
_entity.type
_entity.pdbx_description
1 polymer ?
#
loop_
_entity_poly.entity_id
_entity_poly.type
_entity_poly.pdbx_seq_one_letter_code
_entity_poly.pdbx_strand_id
1 'polypeptide(L)'
;MKEYGYARVSTQHQVLDRQIENIKSAYPNAIIYTEKYTGTKIDRPEFQRLLKQIEKDINAGEEVTLVFDEPSRMSRDAEEGIEVYQKLFSMGANLIFLKCPAINSSVYHAALNSRIKAIKAKTGSDSIDKFINGQFELLDQLIADMQAEQIKAAFQSAEDEVVYKRQAISEGIRQKQANDPDYHHGRKLGQKKETKKSKAMKEKIRKMSRDFSGTMSDKDIIEILGLARGTYYKYKKEMQERD
;
A
#
# COMPACT_ATOMS: atom_id res chain seq x y z
N MET A 1 17.23 -4.91 -17.28
CA MET A 1 15.84 -5.09 -16.76
C MET A 1 15.86 -4.97 -15.26
N LYS A 2 15.05 -4.10 -14.68
CA LYS A 2 14.91 -3.85 -13.25
C LYS A 2 13.52 -4.28 -12.79
N GLU A 3 13.46 -5.02 -11.70
CA GLU A 3 12.20 -5.49 -11.12
C GLU A 3 11.96 -4.84 -9.76
N TYR A 4 10.82 -4.22 -9.58
CA TYR A 4 10.39 -3.58 -8.35
C TYR A 4 9.09 -4.17 -7.86
N GLY A 5 8.93 -4.28 -6.54
CA GLY A 5 7.68 -4.67 -5.91
C GLY A 5 7.25 -3.59 -4.92
N TYR A 6 5.96 -3.32 -4.85
CA TYR A 6 5.41 -2.41 -3.87
C TYR A 6 4.36 -3.08 -2.99
N ALA A 7 4.59 -3.04 -1.68
CA ALA A 7 3.69 -3.60 -0.69
C ALA A 7 3.29 -2.55 0.36
N ARG A 8 2.00 -2.52 0.73
CA ARG A 8 1.45 -1.50 1.62
C ARG A 8 0.51 -2.09 2.66
N VAL A 9 0.66 -1.66 3.94
CA VAL A 9 -0.25 -2.03 5.03
C VAL A 9 -0.61 -0.84 5.90
N SER A 10 -1.81 -0.88 6.49
CA SER A 10 -2.26 0.13 7.46
C SER A 10 -1.89 -0.24 8.90
N THR A 11 -1.87 -1.52 9.32
CA THR A 11 -1.79 -1.90 10.73
C THR A 11 -1.17 -3.26 11.08
N GLN A 12 -0.96 -4.21 10.17
CA GLN A 12 -0.55 -5.57 10.55
C GLN A 12 0.64 -6.11 9.75
N HIS A 13 1.67 -6.61 10.46
CA HIS A 13 2.84 -7.27 9.89
C HIS A 13 2.50 -8.48 9.01
N GLN A 14 1.52 -9.28 9.40
CA GLN A 14 1.12 -10.50 8.70
C GLN A 14 0.63 -10.28 7.26
N VAL A 15 -0.05 -9.16 7.01
CA VAL A 15 -0.57 -8.82 5.65
C VAL A 15 0.55 -8.34 4.74
N LEU A 16 1.56 -7.65 5.30
CA LEU A 16 2.72 -7.18 4.56
C LEU A 16 3.59 -8.36 4.11
N ASP A 17 3.90 -9.27 5.01
CA ASP A 17 4.73 -10.45 4.74
C ASP A 17 4.13 -11.29 3.60
N ARG A 18 2.80 -11.51 3.61
CA ARG A 18 2.11 -12.23 2.53
C ARG A 18 2.22 -11.53 1.18
N GLN A 19 2.10 -10.18 1.14
CA GLN A 19 2.26 -9.44 -0.12
C GLN A 19 3.69 -9.58 -0.66
N ILE A 20 4.68 -9.45 0.22
CA ILE A 20 6.10 -9.61 -0.14
C ILE A 20 6.35 -11.02 -0.66
N GLU A 21 5.83 -12.04 0.02
CA GLU A 21 5.96 -13.45 -0.38
C GLU A 21 5.33 -13.70 -1.77
N ASN A 22 4.11 -13.19 -2.02
CA ASN A 22 3.46 -13.30 -3.32
C ASN A 22 4.31 -12.66 -4.43
N ILE A 23 4.82 -11.44 -4.19
CA ILE A 23 5.65 -10.73 -5.17
C ILE A 23 6.97 -11.50 -5.40
N LYS A 24 7.64 -11.93 -4.33
CA LYS A 24 8.92 -12.64 -4.42
C LYS A 24 8.79 -14.03 -5.05
N SER A 25 7.66 -14.70 -4.88
CA SER A 25 7.38 -15.99 -5.54
C SER A 25 7.27 -15.84 -7.05
N ALA A 26 6.67 -14.74 -7.53
CA ALA A 26 6.52 -14.47 -8.95
C ALA A 26 7.76 -13.78 -9.56
N TYR A 27 8.40 -12.90 -8.78
CA TYR A 27 9.56 -12.08 -9.16
C TYR A 27 10.64 -12.14 -8.07
N PRO A 28 11.47 -13.20 -8.03
CA PRO A 28 12.45 -13.42 -6.95
C PRO A 28 13.47 -12.29 -6.78
N ASN A 29 13.84 -11.66 -7.89
CA ASN A 29 14.83 -10.58 -7.92
C ASN A 29 14.26 -9.19 -7.64
N ALA A 30 12.94 -9.04 -7.50
CA ALA A 30 12.29 -7.74 -7.31
C ALA A 30 12.79 -7.03 -6.06
N ILE A 31 13.18 -5.76 -6.18
CA ILE A 31 13.52 -4.89 -5.05
C ILE A 31 12.20 -4.40 -4.44
N ILE A 32 11.95 -4.77 -3.18
CA ILE A 32 10.66 -4.49 -2.53
C ILE A 32 10.70 -3.14 -1.79
N TYR A 33 9.78 -2.26 -2.14
CA TYR A 33 9.45 -1.04 -1.40
C TYR A 33 8.24 -1.28 -0.52
N THR A 34 8.35 -0.96 0.76
CA THR A 34 7.27 -1.21 1.73
C THR A 34 6.80 0.06 2.39
N GLU A 35 5.49 0.30 2.36
CA GLU A 35 4.86 1.44 2.99
C GLU A 35 4.06 1.03 4.23
N LYS A 36 4.40 1.61 5.39
CA LYS A 36 3.61 1.46 6.63
C LYS A 36 2.76 2.70 6.82
N TYR A 37 1.49 2.60 6.49
CA TYR A 37 0.58 3.72 6.56
C TYR A 37 -0.30 3.67 7.81
N THR A 38 -0.19 4.68 8.66
CA THR A 38 -0.96 4.83 9.91
C THR A 38 -1.79 6.11 9.92
N GLY A 39 -2.74 6.27 8.98
CA GLY A 39 -3.57 7.46 9.03
C GLY A 39 -4.32 7.79 7.73
N THR A 40 -5.04 8.90 7.77
CA THR A 40 -5.84 9.44 6.65
C THR A 40 -5.04 10.28 5.65
N LYS A 41 -3.76 10.55 5.92
CA LYS A 41 -2.92 11.35 5.02
C LYS A 41 -2.30 10.50 3.92
N ILE A 42 -2.39 11.01 2.69
CA ILE A 42 -1.92 10.43 1.42
C ILE A 42 -0.39 10.59 1.25
N ASP A 43 0.34 10.73 2.34
CA ASP A 43 1.79 10.84 2.24
C ASP A 43 2.40 9.44 2.14
N ARG A 44 2.95 9.11 0.96
CA ARG A 44 3.56 7.81 0.64
C ARG A 44 5.02 7.99 0.25
N PRO A 45 5.89 8.30 1.21
CA PRO A 45 7.29 8.61 0.92
C PRO A 45 8.02 7.47 0.19
N GLU A 46 7.76 6.22 0.57
CA GLU A 46 8.41 5.09 -0.10
C GLU A 46 7.87 4.87 -1.52
N PHE A 47 6.58 5.11 -1.76
CA PHE A 47 6.03 5.08 -3.10
C PHE A 47 6.60 6.21 -3.98
N GLN A 48 6.73 7.40 -3.44
CA GLN A 48 7.35 8.52 -4.16
C GLN A 48 8.84 8.27 -4.48
N ARG A 49 9.58 7.65 -3.55
CA ARG A 49 10.96 7.20 -3.80
C ARG A 49 11.02 6.18 -4.92
N LEU A 50 10.11 5.21 -4.91
CA LEU A 50 10.00 4.20 -5.95
C LEU A 50 9.71 4.83 -7.32
N LEU A 51 8.75 5.76 -7.41
CA LEU A 51 8.43 6.45 -8.67
C LEU A 51 9.64 7.19 -9.24
N LYS A 52 10.40 7.91 -8.39
CA LYS A 52 11.63 8.61 -8.81
C LYS A 52 12.72 7.62 -9.28
N GLN A 53 12.82 6.46 -8.62
CA GLN A 53 13.80 5.44 -9.03
C GLN A 53 13.41 4.82 -10.38
N ILE A 54 12.13 4.51 -10.58
CA ILE A 54 11.60 4.02 -11.86
C ILE A 54 11.89 5.01 -13.00
N GLU A 55 11.58 6.29 -12.78
CA GLU A 55 11.85 7.35 -13.76
C GLU A 55 13.35 7.44 -14.11
N LYS A 56 14.22 7.36 -13.12
CA LYS A 56 15.66 7.37 -13.31
C LYS A 56 16.14 6.19 -14.16
N ASP A 57 15.64 4.98 -13.85
CA ASP A 57 16.08 3.77 -14.54
C ASP A 57 15.56 3.74 -15.99
N ILE A 58 14.32 4.15 -16.24
CA ILE A 58 13.77 4.27 -17.58
C ILE A 58 14.56 5.31 -18.40
N ASN A 59 14.89 6.46 -17.82
CA ASN A 59 15.69 7.48 -18.48
C ASN A 59 17.14 7.00 -18.76
N ALA A 60 17.63 6.01 -18.00
CA ALA A 60 18.91 5.34 -18.27
C ALA A 60 18.80 4.22 -19.33
N GLY A 61 17.62 4.01 -19.93
CA GLY A 61 17.38 2.98 -20.95
C GLY A 61 17.13 1.58 -20.38
N GLU A 62 16.88 1.45 -19.08
CA GLU A 62 16.57 0.17 -18.46
C GLU A 62 15.09 -0.18 -18.66
N GLU A 63 14.81 -1.45 -18.96
CA GLU A 63 13.45 -1.98 -18.86
C GLU A 63 13.06 -2.14 -17.39
N VAL A 64 11.92 -1.59 -17.03
CA VAL A 64 11.42 -1.60 -15.64
C VAL A 64 10.10 -2.33 -15.54
N THR A 65 10.02 -3.26 -14.60
CA THR A 65 8.79 -3.96 -14.21
C THR A 65 8.43 -3.61 -12.77
N LEU A 66 7.20 -3.13 -12.55
CA LEU A 66 6.64 -2.82 -11.23
C LEU A 66 5.49 -3.76 -10.90
N VAL A 67 5.63 -4.48 -9.78
CA VAL A 67 4.73 -5.56 -9.37
C VAL A 67 3.95 -5.15 -8.12
N PHE A 68 2.63 -5.34 -8.19
CA PHE A 68 1.69 -5.17 -7.08
C PHE A 68 0.96 -6.49 -6.81
N ASP A 69 0.61 -6.76 -5.55
CA ASP A 69 -0.25 -7.91 -5.20
C ASP A 69 -1.67 -7.73 -5.77
N GLU A 70 -2.22 -6.51 -5.64
CA GLU A 70 -3.56 -6.13 -6.12
C GLU A 70 -3.65 -4.62 -6.41
N PRO A 71 -4.65 -4.14 -7.20
CA PRO A 71 -4.79 -2.72 -7.55
C PRO A 71 -4.88 -1.78 -6.34
N SER A 72 -5.53 -2.21 -5.26
CA SER A 72 -5.67 -1.44 -4.02
C SER A 72 -4.31 -1.11 -3.33
N ARG A 73 -3.21 -1.77 -3.75
CA ARG A 73 -1.85 -1.41 -3.27
C ARG A 73 -1.33 -0.17 -3.97
N MET A 74 -1.63 -0.01 -5.24
CA MET A 74 -1.28 1.20 -5.99
C MET A 74 -2.09 2.40 -5.49
N SER A 75 -3.41 2.32 -5.49
CA SER A 75 -4.30 3.30 -4.85
C SER A 75 -5.56 2.65 -4.26
N ARG A 76 -6.19 3.34 -3.28
CA ARG A 76 -7.52 3.02 -2.74
C ARG A 76 -8.61 3.91 -3.33
N ASP A 77 -8.21 4.93 -4.04
CA ASP A 77 -9.03 5.82 -4.82
C ASP A 77 -8.87 5.42 -6.28
N ALA A 78 -9.99 5.24 -6.98
CA ALA A 78 -9.96 4.74 -8.34
C ALA A 78 -9.37 5.76 -9.31
N GLU A 79 -9.70 7.04 -9.14
CA GLU A 79 -9.22 8.11 -10.03
C GLU A 79 -7.70 8.27 -9.88
N GLU A 80 -7.20 8.37 -8.64
CA GLU A 80 -5.75 8.41 -8.37
C GLU A 80 -5.03 7.17 -8.93
N GLY A 81 -5.65 5.99 -8.79
CA GLY A 81 -5.09 4.74 -9.30
C GLY A 81 -4.94 4.73 -10.81
N ILE A 82 -5.95 5.22 -11.53
CA ILE A 82 -5.93 5.35 -13.00
C ILE A 82 -4.86 6.34 -13.44
N GLU A 83 -4.77 7.52 -12.80
CA GLU A 83 -3.76 8.53 -13.12
C GLU A 83 -2.34 7.99 -12.96
N VAL A 84 -2.07 7.33 -11.84
CA VAL A 84 -0.76 6.72 -11.57
C VAL A 84 -0.44 5.60 -12.56
N TYR A 85 -1.43 4.76 -12.90
CA TYR A 85 -1.29 3.71 -13.90
C TYR A 85 -0.91 4.30 -15.26
N GLN A 86 -1.68 5.29 -15.73
CA GLN A 86 -1.46 5.94 -17.03
C GLN A 86 -0.09 6.63 -17.09
N LYS A 87 0.31 7.31 -16.01
CA LYS A 87 1.63 7.93 -15.91
C LYS A 87 2.75 6.91 -16.03
N LEU A 88 2.73 5.83 -15.27
CA LEU A 88 3.76 4.79 -15.31
C LEU A 88 3.79 4.06 -16.64
N PHE A 89 2.61 3.78 -17.20
CA PHE A 89 2.49 3.15 -18.51
C PHE A 89 3.05 4.03 -19.62
N SER A 90 2.75 5.34 -19.62
CA SER A 90 3.29 6.29 -20.61
C SER A 90 4.80 6.47 -20.52
N MET A 91 5.39 6.27 -19.33
CA MET A 91 6.85 6.25 -19.12
C MET A 91 7.50 4.97 -19.67
N GLY A 92 6.71 3.94 -20.03
CA GLY A 92 7.22 2.67 -20.54
C GLY A 92 7.47 1.61 -19.46
N ALA A 93 6.97 1.80 -18.22
CA ALA A 93 7.06 0.79 -17.17
C ALA A 93 6.08 -0.37 -17.43
N ASN A 94 6.54 -1.60 -17.23
CA ASN A 94 5.69 -2.78 -17.20
C ASN A 94 5.00 -2.89 -15.84
N LEU A 95 3.67 -2.86 -15.82
CA LEU A 95 2.84 -2.96 -14.62
C LEU A 95 2.24 -4.35 -14.50
N ILE A 96 2.42 -4.99 -13.34
CA ILE A 96 1.93 -6.33 -13.05
C ILE A 96 1.08 -6.30 -11.77
N PHE A 97 -0.13 -6.84 -11.86
CA PHE A 97 -1.04 -7.03 -10.73
C PHE A 97 -1.33 -8.52 -10.57
N LEU A 98 -0.71 -9.15 -9.56
CA LEU A 98 -0.73 -10.61 -9.40
C LEU A 98 -2.14 -11.18 -9.27
N LYS A 99 -3.05 -10.48 -8.58
CA LYS A 99 -4.45 -10.89 -8.40
C LYS A 99 -5.42 -10.34 -9.42
N CYS A 100 -4.95 -9.47 -10.32
CA CYS A 100 -5.78 -8.88 -11.36
C CYS A 100 -5.02 -8.81 -12.70
N PRO A 101 -4.65 -9.97 -13.30
CA PRO A 101 -3.80 -9.99 -14.50
C PRO A 101 -4.43 -9.29 -15.72
N ALA A 102 -5.74 -9.13 -15.74
CA ALA A 102 -6.48 -8.46 -16.82
C ALA A 102 -6.04 -7.02 -17.08
N ILE A 103 -5.48 -6.36 -16.07
CA ILE A 103 -4.99 -4.97 -16.17
C ILE A 103 -3.45 -4.88 -16.19
N ASN A 104 -2.75 -5.99 -16.39
CA ASN A 104 -1.30 -5.94 -16.61
C ASN A 104 -0.99 -5.16 -17.90
N SER A 105 0.06 -4.36 -17.87
CA SER A 105 0.45 -3.55 -19.03
C SER A 105 0.76 -4.39 -20.26
N SER A 106 1.20 -5.64 -20.09
CA SER A 106 1.41 -6.57 -21.20
C SER A 106 0.12 -6.89 -21.96
N VAL A 107 -1.02 -7.00 -21.27
CA VAL A 107 -2.33 -7.20 -21.90
C VAL A 107 -2.71 -5.98 -22.74
N TYR A 108 -2.47 -4.79 -22.20
CA TYR A 108 -2.71 -3.54 -22.90
C TYR A 108 -1.76 -3.39 -24.10
N HIS A 109 -0.47 -3.71 -23.97
CA HIS A 109 0.47 -3.72 -25.07
C HIS A 109 0.12 -4.77 -26.12
N ALA A 110 -0.33 -5.96 -25.74
CA ALA A 110 -0.78 -6.98 -26.67
C ALA A 110 -1.99 -6.48 -27.48
N ALA A 111 -2.96 -5.84 -26.83
CA ALA A 111 -4.11 -5.23 -27.51
C ALA A 111 -3.69 -4.07 -28.43
N LEU A 112 -2.74 -3.23 -28.01
CA LEU A 112 -2.17 -2.17 -28.87
C LEU A 112 -1.33 -2.73 -30.03
N ASN A 113 -0.64 -3.86 -29.84
CA ASN A 113 0.19 -4.49 -30.87
C ASN A 113 -0.61 -5.42 -31.79
N SER A 114 -1.71 -5.99 -31.29
CA SER A 114 -2.71 -6.67 -32.10
C SER A 114 -3.58 -5.68 -32.92
N ARG A 115 -3.35 -4.36 -32.69
CA ARG A 115 -3.82 -3.37 -33.64
C ARG A 115 -3.49 -3.90 -35.01
N ILE A 116 -4.46 -3.90 -35.87
CA ILE A 116 -4.31 -4.24 -37.27
C ILE A 116 -3.38 -3.18 -37.90
N LYS A 117 -2.19 -3.08 -37.30
CA LYS A 117 -1.09 -2.25 -37.77
C LYS A 117 -0.75 -2.77 -39.13
N ALA A 118 -1.30 -2.03 -40.10
CA ALA A 118 -0.79 -2.09 -41.47
C ALA A 118 -1.26 -3.23 -42.36
N ILE A 119 -2.42 -3.81 -42.20
CA ILE A 119 -3.15 -4.21 -43.39
C ILE A 119 -3.79 -2.92 -43.96
N LYS A 120 -2.95 -2.04 -44.49
CA LYS A 120 -3.50 -1.00 -45.35
C LYS A 120 -4.09 -1.73 -46.53
N ALA A 121 -5.41 -1.79 -46.62
CA ALA A 121 -6.08 -2.33 -47.76
C ALA A 121 -5.59 -1.58 -49.00
N LYS A 122 -5.12 -2.31 -49.99
CA LYS A 122 -4.73 -1.80 -51.29
C LYS A 122 -5.54 -2.57 -52.32
N THR A 123 -6.79 -2.13 -52.52
CA THR A 123 -7.72 -2.77 -53.48
C THR A 123 -7.58 -2.21 -54.90
N GLY A 124 -6.81 -1.13 -55.05
CA GLY A 124 -6.70 -0.39 -56.30
C GLY A 124 -7.73 0.72 -56.47
N SER A 125 -8.62 0.89 -55.50
CA SER A 125 -9.58 2.01 -55.42
C SER A 125 -9.38 2.84 -54.16
N ASP A 126 -8.97 4.08 -54.29
CA ASP A 126 -8.71 4.99 -53.19
C ASP A 126 -9.91 5.16 -52.23
N SER A 127 -11.13 5.13 -52.77
CA SER A 127 -12.35 5.27 -51.96
C SER A 127 -12.60 4.04 -51.08
N ILE A 128 -12.38 2.84 -51.64
CA ILE A 128 -12.51 1.58 -50.91
C ILE A 128 -11.41 1.45 -49.87
N ASP A 129 -10.17 1.80 -50.22
CA ASP A 129 -9.02 1.76 -49.32
C ASP A 129 -9.20 2.70 -48.15
N LYS A 130 -9.68 3.92 -48.35
CA LYS A 130 -10.02 4.89 -47.29
C LYS A 130 -11.12 4.36 -46.37
N PHE A 131 -12.16 3.75 -46.92
CA PHE A 131 -13.25 3.19 -46.14
C PHE A 131 -12.77 2.04 -45.25
N ILE A 132 -12.06 1.07 -45.81
CA ILE A 132 -11.57 -0.09 -45.06
C ILE A 132 -10.57 0.34 -43.99
N ASN A 133 -9.61 1.23 -44.30
CA ASN A 133 -8.63 1.71 -43.34
C ASN A 133 -9.28 2.54 -42.22
N GLY A 134 -10.33 3.32 -42.55
CA GLY A 134 -11.11 4.02 -41.53
C GLY A 134 -11.85 3.08 -40.56
N GLN A 135 -12.36 1.93 -41.06
CA GLN A 135 -12.95 0.92 -40.18
C GLN A 135 -11.91 0.29 -39.24
N PHE A 136 -10.69 0.05 -39.70
CA PHE A 136 -9.61 -0.45 -38.87
C PHE A 136 -9.21 0.56 -37.77
N GLU A 137 -9.13 1.85 -38.11
CA GLU A 137 -8.86 2.91 -37.13
C GLU A 137 -9.94 2.98 -36.04
N LEU A 138 -11.22 2.86 -36.41
CA LEU A 138 -12.34 2.82 -35.46
C LEU A 138 -12.30 1.57 -34.56
N LEU A 139 -11.95 0.41 -35.10
CA LEU A 139 -11.77 -0.82 -34.29
C LEU A 139 -10.61 -0.70 -33.34
N ASP A 140 -9.49 -0.13 -33.76
CA ASP A 140 -8.33 0.14 -32.88
C ASP A 140 -8.70 1.07 -31.74
N GLN A 141 -9.51 2.11 -31.99
CA GLN A 141 -9.99 3.02 -30.98
C GLN A 141 -10.93 2.30 -30.01
N LEU A 142 -11.87 1.51 -30.51
CA LEU A 142 -12.78 0.73 -29.66
C LEU A 142 -12.00 -0.22 -28.70
N ILE A 143 -10.98 -0.92 -29.21
CA ILE A 143 -10.14 -1.79 -28.39
C ILE A 143 -9.43 -1.00 -27.30
N ALA A 144 -8.89 0.18 -27.63
CA ALA A 144 -8.23 1.03 -26.65
C ALA A 144 -9.20 1.52 -25.54
N ASP A 145 -10.42 1.93 -25.96
CA ASP A 145 -11.46 2.38 -25.03
C ASP A 145 -11.90 1.24 -24.10
N MET A 146 -12.13 0.04 -24.63
CA MET A 146 -12.47 -1.15 -23.84
C MET A 146 -11.38 -1.49 -22.81
N GLN A 147 -10.10 -1.36 -23.16
CA GLN A 147 -8.99 -1.58 -22.23
C GLN A 147 -8.97 -0.53 -21.11
N ALA A 148 -9.19 0.74 -21.46
CA ALA A 148 -9.28 1.82 -20.48
C ALA A 148 -10.45 1.58 -19.48
N GLU A 149 -11.60 1.13 -19.98
CA GLU A 149 -12.74 0.75 -19.15
C GLU A 149 -12.44 -0.43 -18.23
N GLN A 150 -11.71 -1.45 -18.69
CA GLN A 150 -11.29 -2.57 -17.86
C GLN A 150 -10.37 -2.13 -16.71
N ILE A 151 -9.42 -1.26 -16.99
CA ILE A 151 -8.54 -0.69 -15.97
C ILE A 151 -9.37 0.08 -14.94
N LYS A 152 -10.28 0.95 -15.42
CA LYS A 152 -11.18 1.72 -14.54
C LYS A 152 -12.04 0.81 -13.68
N ALA A 153 -12.66 -0.21 -14.25
CA ALA A 153 -13.49 -1.17 -13.54
C ALA A 153 -12.71 -1.93 -12.47
N ALA A 154 -11.44 -2.29 -12.72
CA ALA A 154 -10.60 -2.99 -11.75
C ALA A 154 -10.23 -2.11 -10.55
N PHE A 155 -9.92 -0.83 -10.77
CA PHE A 155 -9.67 0.11 -9.66
C PHE A 155 -10.95 0.44 -8.90
N GLN A 156 -12.09 0.61 -9.58
CA GLN A 156 -13.38 0.83 -8.94
C GLN A 156 -13.78 -0.35 -8.07
N SER A 157 -13.66 -1.58 -8.57
CA SER A 157 -13.92 -2.79 -7.79
C SER A 157 -13.03 -2.89 -6.55
N ALA A 158 -11.76 -2.50 -6.67
CA ALA A 158 -10.84 -2.48 -5.53
C ALA A 158 -11.22 -1.43 -4.47
N GLU A 159 -11.73 -0.28 -4.89
CA GLU A 159 -12.26 0.76 -4.00
C GLU A 159 -13.53 0.29 -3.30
N ASP A 160 -14.50 -0.25 -4.05
CA ASP A 160 -15.77 -0.78 -3.54
C ASP A 160 -15.54 -1.88 -2.50
N GLU A 161 -14.57 -2.76 -2.70
CA GLU A 161 -14.20 -3.79 -1.73
C GLU A 161 -13.72 -3.16 -0.39
N VAL A 162 -12.97 -2.06 -0.44
CA VAL A 162 -12.53 -1.34 0.77
C VAL A 162 -13.71 -0.71 1.49
N VAL A 163 -14.64 -0.10 0.76
CA VAL A 163 -15.86 0.51 1.30
C VAL A 163 -16.73 -0.56 1.95
N TYR A 164 -16.99 -1.66 1.24
CA TYR A 164 -17.77 -2.78 1.76
C TYR A 164 -17.17 -3.37 3.05
N LYS A 165 -15.86 -3.62 3.08
CA LYS A 165 -15.18 -4.11 4.29
C LYS A 165 -15.32 -3.14 5.48
N ARG A 166 -15.25 -1.83 5.25
CA ARG A 166 -15.45 -0.82 6.29
C ARG A 166 -16.89 -0.83 6.83
N GLN A 167 -17.87 -0.94 5.94
CA GLN A 167 -19.28 -1.03 6.31
C GLN A 167 -19.55 -2.29 7.14
N ALA A 168 -19.11 -3.45 6.68
CA ALA A 168 -19.27 -4.72 7.41
C ALA A 168 -18.63 -4.68 8.81
N ILE A 169 -17.45 -4.08 8.97
CA ILE A 169 -16.81 -3.88 10.28
C ILE A 169 -17.67 -2.95 11.16
N SER A 170 -18.17 -1.83 10.61
CA SER A 170 -18.99 -0.88 11.34
C SER A 170 -20.32 -1.52 11.80
N GLU A 171 -20.97 -2.29 10.94
CA GLU A 171 -22.17 -3.04 11.27
C GLU A 171 -21.91 -4.09 12.35
N GLY A 172 -20.83 -4.85 12.23
CA GLY A 172 -20.45 -5.82 13.26
C GLY A 172 -20.18 -5.19 14.63
N ILE A 173 -19.60 -3.98 14.66
CA ILE A 173 -19.43 -3.21 15.90
C ILE A 173 -20.78 -2.79 16.48
N ARG A 174 -21.69 -2.25 15.64
CA ARG A 174 -23.03 -1.84 16.07
C ARG A 174 -23.84 -3.01 16.61
N GLN A 175 -23.81 -4.18 15.96
CA GLN A 175 -24.47 -5.39 16.43
C GLN A 175 -23.93 -5.84 17.79
N LYS A 176 -22.60 -5.82 17.98
CA LYS A 176 -21.98 -6.16 19.27
C LYS A 176 -22.39 -5.19 20.37
N GLN A 177 -22.44 -3.89 20.08
CA GLN A 177 -22.92 -2.87 21.04
C GLN A 177 -24.40 -3.03 21.38
N ALA A 178 -25.23 -3.45 20.42
CA ALA A 178 -26.65 -3.71 20.66
C ALA A 178 -26.91 -4.96 21.54
N ASN A 179 -26.06 -6.00 21.36
CA ASN A 179 -26.19 -7.25 22.12
C ASN A 179 -25.47 -7.22 23.48
N ASP A 180 -24.50 -6.35 23.67
CA ASP A 180 -23.74 -6.18 24.92
C ASP A 180 -23.55 -4.67 25.19
N PRO A 181 -24.39 -4.07 26.07
CA PRO A 181 -24.28 -2.65 26.42
C PRO A 181 -22.93 -2.25 27.01
N ASP A 182 -22.20 -3.19 27.61
CA ASP A 182 -20.85 -2.98 28.14
C ASP A 182 -19.74 -3.17 27.11
N TYR A 183 -20.11 -3.56 25.89
CA TYR A 183 -19.13 -3.71 24.81
C TYR A 183 -18.56 -2.37 24.37
N HIS A 184 -17.25 -2.21 24.55
CA HIS A 184 -16.50 -1.07 24.02
C HIS A 184 -15.55 -1.52 22.91
N HIS A 185 -15.76 -0.97 21.69
CA HIS A 185 -14.78 -1.15 20.62
C HIS A 185 -13.53 -0.31 20.90
N GLY A 186 -12.40 -0.99 21.07
CA GLY A 186 -11.14 -0.34 21.41
C GLY A 186 -10.83 -0.32 22.90
N ARG A 187 -10.05 0.66 23.34
CA ARG A 187 -9.56 0.75 24.70
C ARG A 187 -10.64 1.31 25.62
N LYS A 188 -10.97 0.61 26.73
CA LYS A 188 -11.84 1.15 27.77
C LYS A 188 -11.24 2.43 28.35
N LEU A 189 -12.05 3.48 28.46
CA LEU A 189 -11.64 4.73 29.11
C LEU A 189 -11.16 4.40 30.52
N GLY A 190 -9.99 4.92 30.92
CA GLY A 190 -9.42 4.70 32.24
C GLY A 190 -8.52 3.47 32.41
N GLN A 191 -8.58 2.47 31.54
CA GLN A 191 -7.64 1.34 31.59
C GLN A 191 -6.29 1.70 30.97
N LYS A 192 -5.33 2.01 31.83
CA LYS A 192 -3.92 2.16 31.42
C LYS A 192 -3.30 0.77 31.26
N LYS A 193 -3.29 0.23 30.02
CA LYS A 193 -2.50 -0.97 29.72
C LYS A 193 -1.01 -0.60 29.73
N GLU A 194 -0.24 -1.20 30.60
CA GLU A 194 1.21 -1.07 30.56
C GLU A 194 1.76 -1.65 29.25
N THR A 195 2.52 -0.85 28.52
CA THR A 195 3.23 -1.33 27.33
C THR A 195 4.42 -2.19 27.77
N LYS A 196 4.86 -3.13 26.92
CA LYS A 196 6.08 -3.92 27.19
C LYS A 196 7.29 -3.02 27.53
N LYS A 197 7.41 -1.89 26.83
CA LYS A 197 8.47 -0.89 27.07
C LYS A 197 8.33 -0.22 28.44
N SER A 198 7.11 0.17 28.83
CA SER A 198 6.83 0.76 30.14
C SER A 198 7.16 -0.20 31.29
N LYS A 199 6.76 -1.49 31.14
CA LYS A 199 7.03 -2.53 32.12
C LYS A 199 8.53 -2.77 32.30
N ALA A 200 9.27 -2.91 31.21
CA ALA A 200 10.72 -3.08 31.24
C ALA A 200 11.46 -1.87 31.86
N MET A 201 10.97 -0.65 31.57
CA MET A 201 11.57 0.57 32.17
C MET A 201 11.28 0.66 33.66
N LYS A 202 10.07 0.34 34.12
CA LYS A 202 9.73 0.30 35.54
C LYS A 202 10.57 -0.72 36.31
N GLU A 203 10.79 -1.91 35.76
CA GLU A 203 11.67 -2.92 36.35
C GLU A 203 13.13 -2.42 36.51
N LYS A 204 13.64 -1.71 35.50
CA LYS A 204 14.97 -1.09 35.57
C LYS A 204 15.04 -0.01 36.66
N ILE A 205 14.02 0.87 36.68
CA ILE A 205 13.94 1.91 37.73
C ILE A 205 13.89 1.28 39.12
N ARG A 206 13.09 0.23 39.32
CA ARG A 206 12.98 -0.48 40.60
C ARG A 206 14.32 -1.04 41.10
N LYS A 207 15.11 -1.62 40.17
CA LYS A 207 16.44 -2.17 40.50
C LYS A 207 17.51 -1.11 40.77
N MET A 208 17.36 0.10 40.26
CA MET A 208 18.40 1.13 40.30
C MET A 208 18.12 2.22 41.35
N SER A 209 16.84 2.56 41.58
CA SER A 209 16.48 3.69 42.44
C SER A 209 16.56 3.38 43.91
N ARG A 210 17.10 4.36 44.70
CA ARG A 210 17.18 4.31 46.15
C ARG A 210 15.81 4.19 46.83
N ASP A 211 14.75 4.65 46.19
CA ASP A 211 13.39 4.58 46.76
C ASP A 211 12.79 3.18 46.66
N PHE A 212 13.50 2.25 46.05
CA PHE A 212 13.13 0.84 45.92
C PHE A 212 14.32 -0.04 46.37
N SER A 213 14.83 -0.90 45.50
CA SER A 213 15.90 -1.88 45.85
C SER A 213 17.30 -1.47 45.36
N GLY A 214 17.46 -0.28 44.82
CA GLY A 214 18.72 0.17 44.22
C GLY A 214 19.48 1.20 45.08
N THR A 215 20.56 1.75 44.55
CA THR A 215 21.47 2.70 45.22
C THR A 215 21.65 4.03 44.50
N MET A 216 21.04 4.18 43.27
CA MET A 216 21.27 5.35 42.41
C MET A 216 20.29 6.49 42.69
N SER A 217 20.74 7.72 42.38
CA SER A 217 19.87 8.89 42.44
C SER A 217 18.93 8.95 41.22
N ASP A 218 17.78 9.65 41.37
CA ASP A 218 16.81 9.85 40.29
C ASP A 218 17.44 10.51 39.08
N LYS A 219 18.36 11.44 39.28
CA LYS A 219 19.04 12.18 38.21
C LYS A 219 19.90 11.24 37.35
N ASP A 220 20.68 10.39 37.99
CA ASP A 220 21.55 9.44 37.30
C ASP A 220 20.75 8.40 36.52
N ILE A 221 19.61 7.94 37.08
CA ILE A 221 18.73 6.96 36.39
C ILE A 221 18.06 7.56 35.19
N ILE A 222 17.62 8.82 35.25
CA ILE A 222 17.04 9.55 34.13
C ILE A 222 18.03 9.61 32.96
N GLU A 223 19.29 9.94 33.29
CA GLU A 223 20.38 10.05 32.32
C GLU A 223 20.72 8.68 31.69
N ILE A 224 20.93 7.66 32.51
CA ILE A 224 21.29 6.30 32.06
C ILE A 224 20.19 5.67 31.19
N LEU A 225 18.92 5.86 31.61
CA LEU A 225 17.78 5.27 30.86
C LEU A 225 17.30 6.14 29.68
N GLY A 226 17.83 7.35 29.51
CA GLY A 226 17.44 8.30 28.46
C GLY A 226 15.95 8.66 28.55
N LEU A 227 15.37 8.74 29.74
CA LEU A 227 13.97 9.04 29.96
C LEU A 227 13.75 10.54 30.15
N ALA A 228 12.64 11.05 29.56
CA ALA A 228 12.20 12.39 29.94
C ALA A 228 11.81 12.42 31.42
N ARG A 229 12.20 13.49 32.15
CA ARG A 229 11.97 13.67 33.60
C ARG A 229 10.52 13.39 34.00
N GLY A 230 9.55 13.92 33.26
CA GLY A 230 8.13 13.69 33.53
C GLY A 230 7.70 12.22 33.38
N THR A 231 8.29 11.48 32.41
CA THR A 231 8.03 10.05 32.23
C THR A 231 8.61 9.21 33.38
N TYR A 232 9.81 9.56 33.87
CA TYR A 232 10.44 8.91 34.99
C TYR A 232 9.59 9.03 36.25
N TYR A 233 9.24 10.26 36.66
CA TYR A 233 8.43 10.47 37.86
C TYR A 233 7.02 9.90 37.75
N LYS A 234 6.43 9.90 36.57
CA LYS A 234 5.17 9.19 36.32
C LYS A 234 5.30 7.69 36.60
N TYR A 235 6.34 7.04 36.08
CA TYR A 235 6.59 5.62 36.34
C TYR A 235 6.86 5.34 37.81
N LYS A 236 7.64 6.19 38.48
CA LYS A 236 7.94 6.09 39.91
C LYS A 236 6.67 6.18 40.74
N LYS A 237 5.80 7.15 40.49
CA LYS A 237 4.51 7.30 41.14
C LYS A 237 3.58 6.09 40.91
N GLU A 238 3.49 5.61 39.68
CA GLU A 238 2.66 4.43 39.33
C GLU A 238 3.16 3.13 40.02
N MET A 239 4.43 3.03 40.37
CA MET A 239 4.98 1.90 41.13
C MET A 239 4.71 2.02 42.60
N GLN A 240 4.87 3.24 43.21
CA GLN A 240 4.57 3.52 44.61
C GLN A 240 3.08 3.35 44.98
N GLU A 241 2.18 3.57 44.04
CA GLU A 241 0.73 3.36 44.21
C GLU A 241 0.32 1.87 44.14
N ARG A 242 1.25 0.97 43.74
CA ARG A 242 0.99 -0.48 43.60
C ARG A 242 1.68 -1.37 44.62
N ASP A 243 2.70 -0.83 45.33
CA ASP A 243 3.35 -1.47 46.47
C ASP A 243 2.60 -1.09 47.78
#